data_ba7d1100211eb4e8aa3b0de18effa61e
#
_entry.id   ba7d1100211eb4e8aa3b0de18effa61e
#
_cell.length_a   1.000
_cell.length_b   1.000
_cell.length_c   1.000
_cell.angle_alpha   90.00
_cell.angle_beta   90.00
_cell.angle_gamma   90.00
#
_symmetry.space_group_name_H-M   'P 1'
#
loop_
_entity.id
_entity.type
_entity.pdbx_description
1 polymer ?
#
loop_
_entity_poly.entity_id
_entity_poly.type
_entity_poly.pdbx_seq_one_letter_code
_entity_poly.pdbx_strand_id
1 'polypeptide(L)'
;MEAWDVVVIGATVAGMRAAIAAHDEGASVVILSAHGLGNSGSDNYSSGLAASIDESNSMSHRDDTIRGGDWLNDQDIVSNRTTLINSHIAQLDQWGLNFRRSLSGSPGSEMGLGHKSPRVLTTGYSTSREIQHILEEQCIRREILRRGDWLALSLGSFRGQITGVVALDMIEGTVECLQSKAVIIADDGFENAWHSGNSSSRGLSISLDAGCQLRDLEFISWNPLCIPDTELSLTVDILQNGAKITTISGTQIETTPDMTPNKLAFEINKAGGTALLDATSIHKSAIEWYSGLRRAVKERTGLDMFEQSIPICPRIEQTIGGLPVDEHGRVVKGNWNTWFTGLYSAGGASCSGLNGTGIIAGNRLMEDLVGGSCAGMHAGKWIKNKNFSGTQSLNEALFSANAEISDMISNANTNNTSSISSIKSKLWNSITSNMGFERSSEGLQNAAKILEN
;
A
#
# COMPACT_ATOMS: atom_id res chain seq x y z
N MET A 1 22.92 -5.53 -20.03
CA MET A 1 22.67 -6.23 -18.74
C MET A 1 23.46 -5.53 -17.65
N GLU A 2 22.79 -5.05 -16.64
CA GLU A 2 23.38 -4.43 -15.45
C GLU A 2 23.33 -5.41 -14.27
N ALA A 3 24.17 -5.19 -13.27
CA ALA A 3 24.21 -6.03 -12.05
C ALA A 3 24.09 -5.16 -10.80
N TRP A 4 23.15 -5.53 -9.93
CA TRP A 4 22.82 -4.86 -8.68
C TRP A 4 22.76 -5.87 -7.55
N ASP A 5 23.20 -5.52 -6.36
CA ASP A 5 23.02 -6.40 -5.21
C ASP A 5 21.53 -6.63 -4.90
N VAL A 6 20.75 -5.54 -4.93
CA VAL A 6 19.31 -5.56 -4.65
C VAL A 6 18.56 -4.74 -5.70
N VAL A 7 17.54 -5.32 -6.30
CA VAL A 7 16.54 -4.62 -7.12
C VAL A 7 15.26 -4.50 -6.31
N VAL A 8 14.71 -3.30 -6.18
CA VAL A 8 13.43 -3.02 -5.53
C VAL A 8 12.41 -2.68 -6.61
N ILE A 9 11.28 -3.37 -6.62
CA ILE A 9 10.15 -3.12 -7.51
C ILE A 9 9.09 -2.36 -6.74
N GLY A 10 8.89 -1.08 -7.09
CA GLY A 10 7.98 -0.15 -6.44
C GLY A 10 8.71 0.98 -5.70
N ALA A 11 8.44 2.24 -6.09
CA ALA A 11 8.91 3.44 -5.40
C ALA A 11 7.89 3.92 -4.34
N THR A 12 7.25 2.98 -3.65
CA THR A 12 6.31 3.21 -2.54
C THR A 12 7.05 3.55 -1.25
N VAL A 13 6.32 3.91 -0.20
CA VAL A 13 6.89 4.08 1.16
C VAL A 13 7.68 2.83 1.58
N ALA A 14 7.09 1.64 1.39
CA ALA A 14 7.74 0.36 1.71
C ALA A 14 8.99 0.12 0.87
N GLY A 15 8.91 0.36 -0.45
CA GLY A 15 10.02 0.14 -1.37
C GLY A 15 11.20 1.07 -1.11
N MET A 16 10.96 2.37 -0.95
CA MET A 16 12.02 3.33 -0.62
C MET A 16 12.62 3.04 0.75
N ARG A 17 11.80 2.68 1.74
CA ARG A 17 12.29 2.30 3.06
C ARG A 17 13.17 1.05 3.01
N ALA A 18 12.79 0.06 2.19
CA ALA A 18 13.57 -1.14 1.97
C ALA A 18 14.91 -0.84 1.24
N ALA A 19 14.87 0.00 0.22
CA ALA A 19 16.06 0.41 -0.50
C ALA A 19 17.08 1.14 0.40
N ILE A 20 16.61 2.08 1.23
CA ILE A 20 17.43 2.77 2.22
C ILE A 20 18.06 1.77 3.19
N ALA A 21 17.28 0.84 3.73
CA ALA A 21 17.78 -0.13 4.69
C ALA A 21 18.80 -1.11 4.07
N ALA A 22 18.60 -1.54 2.82
CA ALA A 22 19.55 -2.39 2.11
C ALA A 22 20.84 -1.63 1.79
N HIS A 23 20.74 -0.38 1.34
CA HIS A 23 21.87 0.49 1.06
C HIS A 23 22.72 0.75 2.34
N ASP A 24 22.08 1.04 3.46
CA ASP A 24 22.76 1.29 4.74
C ASP A 24 23.51 0.04 5.27
N GLU A 25 23.16 -1.17 4.78
CA GLU A 25 23.91 -2.41 4.97
C GLU A 25 25.07 -2.60 3.95
N GLY A 26 25.23 -1.66 3.01
CA GLY A 26 26.31 -1.64 2.02
C GLY A 26 25.97 -2.30 0.69
N ALA A 27 24.69 -2.54 0.38
CA ALA A 27 24.24 -3.08 -0.92
C ALA A 27 24.24 -1.99 -2.00
N SER A 28 24.57 -2.35 -3.24
CA SER A 28 24.20 -1.56 -4.41
C SER A 28 22.71 -1.79 -4.71
N VAL A 29 21.92 -0.70 -4.78
CA VAL A 29 20.46 -0.78 -4.87
C VAL A 29 19.94 0.04 -6.04
N VAL A 30 18.97 -0.52 -6.76
CA VAL A 30 18.18 0.22 -7.75
C VAL A 30 16.69 0.02 -7.45
N ILE A 31 15.91 1.12 -7.58
CA ILE A 31 14.44 1.09 -7.47
C ILE A 31 13.86 1.24 -8.88
N LEU A 32 12.90 0.36 -9.22
CA LEU A 32 12.11 0.43 -10.45
C LEU A 32 10.68 0.84 -10.09
N SER A 33 10.13 1.83 -10.79
CA SER A 33 8.75 2.28 -10.62
C SER A 33 8.02 2.23 -11.95
N ALA A 34 6.87 1.57 -12.01
CA ALA A 34 6.00 1.56 -13.18
C ALA A 34 5.39 2.94 -13.49
N HIS A 35 5.46 3.86 -12.56
CA HIS A 35 5.00 5.24 -12.69
C HIS A 35 6.17 6.21 -12.52
N GLY A 36 5.94 7.46 -12.90
CA GLY A 36 6.92 8.53 -12.63
C GLY A 36 7.24 8.63 -11.14
N LEU A 37 8.47 8.99 -10.81
CA LEU A 37 8.93 9.12 -9.44
C LEU A 37 8.09 10.17 -8.68
N GLY A 38 7.78 9.89 -7.42
CA GLY A 38 6.93 10.74 -6.58
C GLY A 38 5.42 10.62 -6.85
N ASN A 39 5.01 9.72 -7.73
CA ASN A 39 3.60 9.48 -8.09
C ASN A 39 3.21 8.00 -7.90
N SER A 40 3.77 7.35 -6.92
CA SER A 40 3.46 5.96 -6.62
C SER A 40 2.30 5.86 -5.65
N GLY A 41 1.33 5.05 -6.03
CA GLY A 41 0.43 4.28 -5.24
C GLY A 41 -0.66 4.94 -4.42
N SER A 42 -1.30 4.06 -3.74
CA SER A 42 -2.34 4.26 -2.74
C SER A 42 -1.84 4.92 -1.45
N ASP A 43 -0.53 5.17 -1.31
CA ASP A 43 0.07 5.82 -0.14
C ASP A 43 -0.45 7.24 0.10
N ASN A 44 -1.08 7.84 -0.89
CA ASN A 44 -1.66 9.18 -0.79
C ASN A 44 -2.93 9.27 0.07
N TYR A 45 -3.47 8.14 0.54
CA TYR A 45 -4.79 8.09 1.18
C TYR A 45 -4.77 7.66 2.65
N SER A 46 -3.60 7.46 3.24
CA SER A 46 -3.49 6.99 4.62
C SER A 46 -3.81 8.07 5.64
N SER A 47 -4.62 7.69 6.63
CA SER A 47 -5.11 8.55 7.71
C SER A 47 -4.06 8.94 8.75
N GLY A 48 -2.80 8.65 8.54
CA GLY A 48 -1.71 8.89 9.49
C GLY A 48 -0.91 7.63 9.79
N LEU A 49 -0.02 7.71 10.75
CA LEU A 49 0.91 6.67 11.15
C LEU A 49 0.62 6.20 12.58
N ALA A 50 0.20 4.95 12.75
CA ALA A 50 -0.02 4.39 14.08
C ALA A 50 1.30 4.03 14.74
N ALA A 51 1.56 4.63 15.90
CA ALA A 51 2.75 4.35 16.70
C ALA A 51 2.48 4.57 18.19
N SER A 52 2.98 3.69 19.02
CA SER A 52 2.94 3.85 20.47
C SER A 52 4.20 4.56 20.93
N ILE A 53 4.08 5.82 21.31
CA ILE A 53 5.25 6.62 21.77
C ILE A 53 5.79 6.09 23.11
N ASP A 54 4.90 5.50 23.95
CA ASP A 54 5.23 4.93 25.24
C ASP A 54 5.16 3.40 25.22
N GLU A 55 6.07 2.70 25.90
CA GLU A 55 6.08 1.23 26.01
C GLU A 55 4.75 0.67 26.57
N SER A 56 4.14 1.35 27.54
CA SER A 56 2.83 0.96 28.10
C SER A 56 1.71 0.97 27.06
N ASN A 57 1.83 1.76 26.02
CA ASN A 57 0.86 1.87 24.93
C ASN A 57 1.12 0.85 23.81
N SER A 58 2.31 0.22 23.76
CA SER A 58 2.66 -0.81 22.77
C SER A 58 1.80 -2.07 22.90
N MET A 59 1.57 -2.54 24.11
CA MET A 59 0.67 -3.69 24.35
C MET A 59 -0.78 -3.38 23.93
N SER A 60 -1.26 -2.17 24.22
CA SER A 60 -2.58 -1.72 23.78
C SER A 60 -2.67 -1.63 22.25
N HIS A 61 -1.60 -1.21 21.57
CA HIS A 61 -1.56 -1.18 20.10
C HIS A 61 -1.63 -2.58 19.50
N ARG A 62 -0.86 -3.51 20.06
CA ARG A 62 -0.92 -4.93 19.69
C ARG A 62 -2.35 -5.49 19.84
N ASP A 63 -2.95 -5.30 21.01
CA ASP A 63 -4.29 -5.85 21.29
C ASP A 63 -5.37 -5.22 20.39
N ASP A 64 -5.28 -3.92 20.11
CA ASP A 64 -6.19 -3.24 19.19
C ASP A 64 -6.02 -3.75 17.75
N THR A 65 -4.78 -3.99 17.30
CA THR A 65 -4.49 -4.56 15.98
C THR A 65 -5.06 -5.97 15.85
N ILE A 66 -4.84 -6.84 16.85
CA ILE A 66 -5.34 -8.21 16.85
C ILE A 66 -6.89 -8.22 16.81
N ARG A 67 -7.52 -7.37 17.62
CA ARG A 67 -8.99 -7.25 17.62
C ARG A 67 -9.52 -6.70 16.29
N GLY A 68 -8.83 -5.69 15.71
CA GLY A 68 -9.20 -5.09 14.42
C GLY A 68 -9.08 -6.05 13.24
N GLY A 69 -8.20 -7.05 13.34
CA GLY A 69 -8.01 -8.12 12.36
C GLY A 69 -8.81 -9.39 12.65
N ASP A 70 -9.84 -9.33 13.53
CA ASP A 70 -10.72 -10.44 13.91
C ASP A 70 -9.96 -11.70 14.39
N TRP A 71 -8.83 -11.51 15.07
CA TRP A 71 -7.96 -12.57 15.61
C TRP A 71 -7.31 -13.49 14.59
N LEU A 72 -7.35 -13.13 13.29
CA LEU A 72 -6.68 -13.87 12.22
C LEU A 72 -5.24 -13.38 11.98
N ASN A 73 -4.78 -12.45 12.79
CA ASN A 73 -3.43 -11.88 12.71
C ASN A 73 -2.36 -12.91 13.12
N ASP A 74 -1.19 -12.80 12.50
CA ASP A 74 0.03 -13.36 13.05
C ASP A 74 0.47 -12.52 14.25
N GLN A 75 0.27 -13.04 15.46
CA GLN A 75 0.48 -12.27 16.69
C GLN A 75 1.95 -11.97 16.99
N ASP A 76 2.88 -12.76 16.49
CA ASP A 76 4.31 -12.50 16.61
C ASP A 76 4.72 -11.36 15.69
N ILE A 77 4.19 -11.33 14.49
CA ILE A 77 4.35 -10.19 13.55
C ILE A 77 3.75 -8.92 14.14
N VAL A 78 2.53 -8.98 14.69
CA VAL A 78 1.91 -7.80 15.34
C VAL A 78 2.80 -7.28 16.46
N SER A 79 3.29 -8.15 17.35
CA SER A 79 4.16 -7.76 18.46
C SER A 79 5.46 -7.13 17.98
N ASN A 80 6.07 -7.70 16.95
CA ASN A 80 7.29 -7.18 16.34
C ASN A 80 7.08 -5.79 15.73
N ARG A 81 6.05 -5.61 14.88
CA ARG A 81 5.79 -4.34 14.17
C ARG A 81 5.44 -3.21 15.12
N THR A 82 4.55 -3.46 16.08
CA THR A 82 4.12 -2.45 17.07
C THR A 82 5.24 -2.03 18.03
N THR A 83 6.28 -2.84 18.20
CA THR A 83 7.48 -2.49 18.98
C THR A 83 8.48 -1.70 18.14
N LEU A 84 8.77 -2.14 16.93
CA LEU A 84 9.80 -1.54 16.08
C LEU A 84 9.45 -0.15 15.56
N ILE A 85 8.16 0.18 15.42
CA ILE A 85 7.73 1.46 14.84
C ILE A 85 8.31 2.67 15.56
N ASN A 86 8.55 2.61 16.87
CA ASN A 86 9.05 3.73 17.64
C ASN A 86 10.41 4.23 17.17
N SER A 87 11.30 3.32 16.78
CA SER A 87 12.60 3.68 16.21
C SER A 87 12.47 4.40 14.86
N HIS A 88 11.45 4.03 14.06
CA HIS A 88 11.17 4.67 12.78
C HIS A 88 10.61 6.09 12.95
N ILE A 89 9.77 6.32 13.98
CA ILE A 89 9.30 7.67 14.30
C ILE A 89 10.46 8.60 14.63
N ALA A 90 11.36 8.15 15.51
CA ALA A 90 12.55 8.93 15.87
C ALA A 90 13.43 9.24 14.64
N GLN A 91 13.57 8.28 13.73
CA GLN A 91 14.33 8.44 12.50
C GLN A 91 13.67 9.41 11.52
N LEU A 92 12.34 9.33 11.33
CA LEU A 92 11.58 10.25 10.47
C LEU A 92 11.66 11.68 11.02
N ASP A 93 11.58 11.87 12.33
CA ASP A 93 11.72 13.17 12.99
C ASP A 93 13.13 13.75 12.77
N GLN A 94 14.17 12.92 12.91
CA GLN A 94 15.57 13.32 12.62
C GLN A 94 15.77 13.66 11.12
N TRP A 95 15.04 13.04 10.22
CA TRP A 95 15.09 13.34 8.79
C TRP A 95 14.29 14.60 8.41
N GLY A 96 13.55 15.18 9.38
CA GLY A 96 12.87 16.46 9.22
C GLY A 96 11.37 16.36 8.96
N LEU A 97 10.75 15.18 9.20
CA LEU A 97 9.30 15.07 9.10
C LEU A 97 8.59 15.87 10.19
N ASN A 98 7.74 16.79 9.79
CA ASN A 98 7.00 17.65 10.70
C ASN A 98 5.70 17.02 11.17
N PHE A 99 5.77 16.12 12.14
CA PHE A 99 4.57 15.68 12.85
C PHE A 99 3.89 16.82 13.59
N ARG A 100 2.57 16.78 13.72
CA ARG A 100 1.84 17.60 14.66
C ARG A 100 2.45 17.41 16.05
N ARG A 101 2.71 18.52 16.76
CA ARG A 101 3.37 18.49 18.08
C ARG A 101 2.37 18.70 19.19
N SER A 102 2.58 18.01 20.30
CA SER A 102 1.94 18.31 21.59
C SER A 102 2.53 19.57 22.20
N LEU A 103 1.93 20.07 23.27
CA LEU A 103 2.44 21.21 24.01
C LEU A 103 3.85 20.96 24.62
N SER A 104 4.22 19.70 24.84
CA SER A 104 5.56 19.30 25.31
C SER A 104 6.62 19.29 24.19
N GLY A 105 6.21 19.50 22.93
CA GLY A 105 7.10 19.45 21.77
C GLY A 105 7.32 18.06 21.18
N SER A 106 6.83 16.99 21.80
CA SER A 106 6.84 15.63 21.24
C SER A 106 5.78 15.48 20.14
N PRO A 107 5.89 14.49 19.23
CA PRO A 107 4.82 14.19 18.29
C PRO A 107 3.48 13.98 19.01
N GLY A 108 2.45 14.70 18.58
CA GLY A 108 1.10 14.60 19.14
C GLY A 108 0.39 13.41 18.54
N SER A 109 -0.24 12.60 19.40
CA SER A 109 -1.03 11.43 18.96
C SER A 109 -2.52 11.74 19.00
N GLU A 110 -3.21 11.34 17.94
CA GLU A 110 -4.66 11.45 17.77
C GLU A 110 -5.33 10.09 17.92
N MET A 111 -6.62 10.10 18.25
CA MET A 111 -7.42 8.89 18.23
C MET A 111 -7.75 8.50 16.78
N GLY A 112 -7.55 7.25 16.43
CA GLY A 112 -7.92 6.70 15.13
C GLY A 112 -8.99 5.61 15.26
N LEU A 113 -9.70 5.32 14.17
CA LEU A 113 -10.67 4.21 14.16
C LEU A 113 -9.98 2.87 14.44
N GLY A 114 -10.57 2.07 15.30
CA GLY A 114 -10.07 0.78 15.74
C GLY A 114 -9.13 0.84 16.96
N HIS A 115 -8.81 2.04 17.46
CA HIS A 115 -7.91 2.22 18.61
C HIS A 115 -8.66 2.59 19.87
N LYS A 116 -8.26 2.02 21.01
CA LYS A 116 -8.77 2.38 22.35
C LYS A 116 -7.99 3.53 23.00
N SER A 117 -6.84 3.89 22.43
CA SER A 117 -5.98 4.97 22.94
C SER A 117 -5.40 5.79 21.80
N PRO A 118 -5.14 7.10 22.00
CA PRO A 118 -4.52 7.94 21.00
C PRO A 118 -3.12 7.42 20.62
N ARG A 119 -2.86 7.20 19.32
CA ARG A 119 -1.55 6.78 18.82
C ARG A 119 -1.31 7.06 17.34
N VAL A 120 -2.27 7.69 16.66
CA VAL A 120 -2.10 8.05 15.26
C VAL A 120 -1.37 9.38 15.17
N LEU A 121 -0.19 9.38 14.57
CA LEU A 121 0.63 10.56 14.31
C LEU A 121 0.28 11.11 12.93
N THR A 122 0.16 12.43 12.82
CA THR A 122 -0.19 13.09 11.56
C THR A 122 0.69 14.30 11.28
N THR A 123 0.84 14.63 10.00
CA THR A 123 1.43 15.88 9.51
C THR A 123 0.34 16.83 8.97
N GLY A 124 -0.92 16.48 9.14
CA GLY A 124 -2.09 17.06 8.50
C GLY A 124 -2.80 16.00 7.65
N TYR A 125 -3.41 16.40 6.54
CA TYR A 125 -4.15 15.46 5.69
C TYR A 125 -3.27 14.64 4.72
N SER A 126 -1.99 14.94 4.62
CA SER A 126 -1.07 14.38 3.63
C SER A 126 0.08 13.59 4.26
N THR A 127 -0.14 12.93 5.38
CA THR A 127 0.91 12.25 6.17
C THR A 127 1.71 11.25 5.35
N SER A 128 1.07 10.40 4.57
CA SER A 128 1.76 9.43 3.70
C SER A 128 2.61 10.12 2.63
N ARG A 129 2.11 11.19 2.03
CA ARG A 129 2.86 11.98 1.04
C ARG A 129 4.10 12.64 1.65
N GLU A 130 3.99 13.21 2.84
CA GLU A 130 5.13 13.79 3.53
C GLU A 130 6.19 12.75 3.88
N ILE A 131 5.78 11.57 4.33
CA ILE A 131 6.68 10.44 4.56
C ILE A 131 7.35 10.01 3.25
N GLN A 132 6.60 9.91 2.16
CA GLN A 132 7.13 9.57 0.85
C GLN A 132 8.20 10.58 0.40
N HIS A 133 7.93 11.88 0.53
CA HIS A 133 8.91 12.94 0.18
C HIS A 133 10.19 12.84 1.01
N ILE A 134 10.09 12.59 2.32
CA ILE A 134 11.25 12.40 3.18
C ILE A 134 12.07 11.17 2.76
N LEU A 135 11.40 10.05 2.47
CA LEU A 135 12.09 8.83 2.00
C LEU A 135 12.75 9.05 0.64
N GLU A 136 12.09 9.79 -0.26
CA GLU A 136 12.67 10.15 -1.55
C GLU A 136 13.93 11.02 -1.38
N GLU A 137 13.88 12.03 -0.50
CA GLU A 137 15.05 12.83 -0.15
C GLU A 137 16.18 11.94 0.42
N GLN A 138 15.85 10.97 1.27
CA GLN A 138 16.84 10.05 1.83
C GLN A 138 17.44 9.10 0.79
N CYS A 139 16.67 8.71 -0.23
CA CYS A 139 17.20 7.99 -1.38
C CYS A 139 18.17 8.86 -2.22
N ILE A 140 17.82 10.13 -2.44
CA ILE A 140 18.68 11.09 -3.15
C ILE A 140 20.00 11.30 -2.40
N ARG A 141 19.94 11.54 -1.09
CA ARG A 141 21.13 11.75 -0.25
C ARG A 141 22.10 10.57 -0.23
N ARG A 142 21.59 9.36 -0.46
CA ARG A 142 22.37 8.12 -0.54
C ARG A 142 22.77 7.74 -1.98
N GLU A 143 22.42 8.58 -2.95
CA GLU A 143 22.65 8.31 -4.37
C GLU A 143 22.04 6.97 -4.84
N ILE A 144 20.94 6.51 -4.20
CA ILE A 144 20.21 5.32 -4.63
C ILE A 144 19.58 5.61 -5.98
N LEU A 145 19.92 4.79 -7.01
CA LEU A 145 19.37 4.94 -8.34
C LEU A 145 17.87 4.61 -8.34
N ARG A 146 17.07 5.52 -8.90
CA ARG A 146 15.62 5.38 -9.03
C ARG A 146 15.24 5.56 -10.49
N ARG A 147 14.52 4.60 -11.03
CA ARG A 147 14.05 4.58 -12.43
C ARG A 147 12.53 4.67 -12.43
N GLY A 148 12.00 5.83 -12.81
CA GLY A 148 10.57 6.03 -13.09
C GLY A 148 10.25 5.53 -14.50
N ASP A 149 8.98 5.18 -14.72
CA ASP A 149 8.48 4.64 -16.00
C ASP A 149 9.21 3.35 -16.44
N TRP A 150 9.59 2.54 -15.45
CA TRP A 150 10.20 1.22 -15.63
C TRP A 150 9.27 0.12 -15.12
N LEU A 151 8.68 -0.64 -16.04
CA LEU A 151 7.75 -1.71 -15.74
C LEU A 151 8.47 -3.06 -15.61
N ALA A 152 8.44 -3.67 -14.43
CA ALA A 152 8.91 -5.04 -14.25
C ALA A 152 8.03 -6.01 -15.05
N LEU A 153 8.64 -6.81 -15.93
CA LEU A 153 7.94 -7.75 -16.79
C LEU A 153 7.97 -9.18 -16.26
N SER A 154 9.12 -9.63 -15.76
CA SER A 154 9.27 -10.97 -15.21
C SER A 154 10.44 -11.07 -14.23
N LEU A 155 10.41 -12.10 -13.39
CA LEU A 155 11.50 -12.47 -12.50
C LEU A 155 12.35 -13.56 -13.14
N GLY A 156 13.66 -13.34 -13.23
CA GLY A 156 14.61 -14.41 -13.51
C GLY A 156 14.74 -15.29 -12.26
N SER A 157 14.53 -16.58 -12.40
CA SER A 157 14.70 -17.52 -11.30
C SER A 157 15.25 -18.88 -11.78
N PHE A 158 16.04 -19.51 -10.93
CA PHE A 158 16.54 -20.86 -11.18
C PHE A 158 16.48 -21.71 -9.90
N ARG A 159 15.76 -22.82 -9.96
CA ARG A 159 15.58 -23.74 -8.82
C ARG A 159 15.07 -23.07 -7.54
N GLY A 160 14.19 -22.07 -7.69
CA GLY A 160 13.63 -21.33 -6.57
C GLY A 160 14.57 -20.30 -5.94
N GLN A 161 15.60 -19.89 -6.65
CA GLN A 161 16.48 -18.78 -6.31
C GLN A 161 16.35 -17.68 -7.37
N ILE A 162 16.26 -16.43 -6.93
CA ILE A 162 16.26 -15.25 -7.80
C ILE A 162 17.60 -15.09 -8.53
N THR A 163 17.54 -14.67 -9.78
CA THR A 163 18.72 -14.32 -10.59
C THR A 163 18.66 -12.87 -11.09
N GLY A 164 17.49 -12.24 -11.06
CA GLY A 164 17.30 -10.84 -11.46
C GLY A 164 15.89 -10.53 -11.92
N VAL A 165 15.75 -9.40 -12.59
CA VAL A 165 14.50 -8.85 -13.12
C VAL A 165 14.65 -8.50 -14.59
N VAL A 166 13.63 -8.79 -15.39
CA VAL A 166 13.47 -8.23 -16.73
C VAL A 166 12.48 -7.09 -16.66
N ALA A 167 12.81 -5.92 -17.16
CA ALA A 167 11.97 -4.73 -17.10
C ALA A 167 11.94 -4.00 -18.44
N LEU A 168 10.84 -3.32 -18.70
CA LEU A 168 10.65 -2.43 -19.84
C LEU A 168 10.94 -0.99 -19.40
N ASP A 169 11.90 -0.34 -20.05
CA ASP A 169 11.99 1.10 -20.07
C ASP A 169 10.89 1.65 -20.99
N MET A 170 9.86 2.24 -20.40
CA MET A 170 8.69 2.72 -21.15
C MET A 170 8.98 4.04 -21.91
N ILE A 171 10.07 4.73 -21.58
CA ILE A 171 10.48 5.95 -22.28
C ILE A 171 11.23 5.58 -23.57
N GLU A 172 12.23 4.70 -23.46
CA GLU A 172 13.05 4.27 -24.61
C GLU A 172 12.40 3.11 -25.39
N GLY A 173 11.42 2.42 -24.82
CA GLY A 173 10.77 1.24 -25.41
C GLY A 173 11.68 0.01 -25.48
N THR A 174 12.70 -0.06 -24.62
CA THR A 174 13.66 -1.17 -24.59
C THR A 174 13.43 -2.10 -23.42
N VAL A 175 13.64 -3.41 -23.64
CA VAL A 175 13.56 -4.42 -22.58
C VAL A 175 14.96 -4.70 -22.05
N GLU A 176 15.12 -4.50 -20.76
CA GLU A 176 16.40 -4.58 -20.07
C GLU A 176 16.45 -5.72 -19.05
N CYS A 177 17.63 -6.31 -18.89
CA CYS A 177 17.92 -7.27 -17.82
C CYS A 177 18.73 -6.64 -16.70
N LEU A 178 18.23 -6.76 -15.48
CA LEU A 178 18.93 -6.40 -14.26
C LEU A 178 19.25 -7.68 -13.48
N GLN A 179 20.50 -8.11 -13.54
CA GLN A 179 20.95 -9.23 -12.70
C GLN A 179 20.98 -8.80 -11.24
N SER A 180 20.48 -9.64 -10.33
CA SER A 180 20.51 -9.30 -8.91
C SER A 180 20.68 -10.51 -8.01
N LYS A 181 21.21 -10.27 -6.79
CA LYS A 181 21.31 -11.28 -5.75
C LYS A 181 19.99 -11.39 -4.99
N ALA A 182 19.29 -10.27 -4.83
CA ALA A 182 17.98 -10.23 -4.19
C ALA A 182 17.03 -9.26 -4.93
N VAL A 183 15.74 -9.56 -4.89
CA VAL A 183 14.65 -8.71 -5.38
C VAL A 183 13.66 -8.48 -4.25
N ILE A 184 13.23 -7.22 -4.07
CA ILE A 184 12.20 -6.85 -3.09
C ILE A 184 10.98 -6.37 -3.88
N ILE A 185 9.87 -7.09 -3.79
CA ILE A 185 8.58 -6.69 -4.32
C ILE A 185 7.93 -5.75 -3.32
N ALA A 186 7.80 -4.49 -3.68
CA ALA A 186 7.27 -3.44 -2.81
C ALA A 186 6.41 -2.43 -3.58
N ASP A 187 5.78 -2.88 -4.64
CA ASP A 187 4.68 -2.19 -5.28
C ASP A 187 3.38 -2.40 -4.48
N ASP A 188 2.24 -1.95 -5.01
CA ASP A 188 0.97 -2.01 -4.29
C ASP A 188 0.32 -3.39 -4.37
N GLY A 189 -0.83 -3.53 -3.69
CA GLY A 189 -1.73 -4.66 -3.86
C GLY A 189 -2.49 -4.61 -5.20
N PHE A 190 -3.67 -5.21 -5.24
CA PHE A 190 -4.48 -5.28 -6.46
C PHE A 190 -5.78 -4.46 -6.38
N GLU A 191 -5.80 -3.41 -5.56
CA GLU A 191 -6.95 -2.50 -5.37
C GLU A 191 -7.41 -1.83 -6.68
N ASN A 192 -6.53 -1.69 -7.68
CA ASN A 192 -6.88 -1.20 -9.02
C ASN A 192 -7.87 -2.12 -9.78
N ALA A 193 -8.18 -3.30 -9.25
CA ALA A 193 -9.26 -4.14 -9.78
C ALA A 193 -10.65 -3.52 -9.55
N TRP A 194 -10.81 -2.62 -8.57
CA TRP A 194 -12.09 -1.98 -8.23
C TRP A 194 -12.24 -0.54 -8.74
N HIS A 195 -11.16 0.20 -8.88
CA HIS A 195 -11.20 1.61 -9.30
C HIS A 195 -9.89 2.03 -9.98
N SER A 196 -9.93 3.19 -10.63
CA SER A 196 -8.70 3.79 -11.15
C SER A 196 -7.79 4.25 -10.02
N GLY A 197 -6.49 4.07 -10.19
CA GLY A 197 -5.48 4.52 -9.26
C GLY A 197 -4.09 4.38 -9.88
N ASN A 198 -3.09 4.91 -9.19
CA ASN A 198 -1.69 4.82 -9.59
C ASN A 198 -0.97 3.62 -8.95
N SER A 199 -1.73 2.65 -8.40
CA SER A 199 -1.16 1.42 -7.87
C SER A 199 -0.66 0.52 -8.99
N SER A 200 0.45 -0.15 -8.75
CA SER A 200 0.96 -1.21 -9.62
C SER A 200 0.91 -2.54 -8.86
N SER A 201 0.15 -3.50 -9.36
CA SER A 201 0.12 -4.87 -8.85
C SER A 201 1.00 -5.82 -9.66
N ARG A 202 1.89 -5.28 -10.48
CA ARG A 202 2.71 -6.07 -11.38
C ARG A 202 3.63 -7.04 -10.64
N GLY A 203 4.14 -6.64 -9.48
CA GLY A 203 4.98 -7.49 -8.64
C GLY A 203 4.29 -8.76 -8.19
N LEU A 204 2.98 -8.72 -7.87
CA LEU A 204 2.19 -9.90 -7.54
C LEU A 204 2.07 -10.85 -8.75
N SER A 205 1.75 -10.31 -9.93
CA SER A 205 1.60 -11.08 -11.17
C SER A 205 2.91 -11.80 -11.53
N ILE A 206 4.03 -11.08 -11.64
CA ILE A 206 5.31 -11.70 -12.02
C ILE A 206 5.84 -12.68 -10.96
N SER A 207 5.45 -12.50 -9.70
CA SER A 207 5.78 -13.45 -8.64
C SER A 207 4.96 -14.73 -8.74
N LEU A 208 3.67 -14.61 -9.09
CA LEU A 208 2.80 -15.75 -9.35
C LEU A 208 3.31 -16.56 -10.55
N ASP A 209 3.69 -15.88 -11.64
CA ASP A 209 4.29 -16.49 -12.84
C ASP A 209 5.61 -17.21 -12.51
N ALA A 210 6.39 -16.69 -11.55
CA ALA A 210 7.60 -17.33 -11.03
C ALA A 210 7.33 -18.54 -10.11
N GLY A 211 6.05 -18.87 -9.83
CA GLY A 211 5.62 -19.99 -9.01
C GLY A 211 5.50 -19.67 -7.51
N CYS A 212 5.39 -18.40 -7.14
CA CYS A 212 5.04 -18.02 -5.77
C CYS A 212 3.56 -18.26 -5.50
N GLN A 213 3.24 -18.52 -4.24
CA GLN A 213 1.85 -18.60 -3.77
C GLN A 213 1.43 -17.23 -3.23
N LEU A 214 0.13 -16.93 -3.29
CA LEU A 214 -0.47 -15.75 -2.68
C LEU A 214 -1.39 -16.20 -1.54
N ARG A 215 -1.59 -15.33 -0.55
CA ARG A 215 -2.39 -15.60 0.65
C ARG A 215 -3.35 -14.47 0.94
N ASP A 216 -4.50 -14.78 1.56
CA ASP A 216 -5.48 -13.85 2.13
C ASP A 216 -6.05 -12.84 1.10
N LEU A 217 -6.17 -13.25 -0.19
CA LEU A 217 -6.63 -12.38 -1.28
C LEU A 217 -8.10 -11.95 -1.14
N GLU A 218 -8.87 -12.65 -0.31
CA GLU A 218 -10.26 -12.32 -0.01
C GLU A 218 -10.42 -11.12 0.91
N PHE A 219 -9.39 -10.70 1.64
CA PHE A 219 -9.49 -9.61 2.61
C PHE A 219 -9.15 -8.25 2.00
N ILE A 220 -10.02 -7.28 2.27
CA ILE A 220 -9.96 -5.94 1.71
C ILE A 220 -10.17 -4.92 2.83
N SER A 221 -9.40 -3.84 2.81
CA SER A 221 -9.61 -2.68 3.67
C SER A 221 -10.40 -1.61 2.94
N TRP A 222 -11.37 -1.01 3.64
CA TRP A 222 -12.24 0.03 3.15
C TRP A 222 -11.96 1.35 3.84
N ASN A 223 -11.86 2.42 3.06
CA ASN A 223 -11.91 3.78 3.59
C ASN A 223 -13.38 4.25 3.60
N PRO A 224 -13.95 4.57 4.79
CA PRO A 224 -15.34 4.99 4.89
C PRO A 224 -15.60 6.43 4.43
N LEU A 225 -14.56 7.27 4.33
CA LEU A 225 -14.67 8.71 4.15
C LEU A 225 -14.13 9.18 2.80
N CYS A 226 -14.53 8.54 1.71
CA CYS A 226 -14.17 8.99 0.36
C CYS A 226 -15.21 9.94 -0.20
N ILE A 227 -14.80 10.92 -0.99
CA ILE A 227 -15.69 11.83 -1.70
C ILE A 227 -16.16 11.16 -2.98
N PRO A 228 -17.50 11.05 -3.22
CA PRO A 228 -18.03 10.45 -4.44
C PRO A 228 -17.48 11.12 -5.70
N ASP A 229 -17.30 10.33 -6.76
CA ASP A 229 -16.82 10.77 -8.09
C ASP A 229 -15.46 11.48 -8.10
N THR A 230 -14.68 11.32 -7.02
CA THR A 230 -13.31 11.85 -6.91
C THR A 230 -12.34 10.76 -6.39
N GLU A 231 -11.05 10.99 -6.52
CA GLU A 231 -10.02 10.16 -5.86
C GLU A 231 -9.72 10.62 -4.42
N LEU A 232 -10.41 11.65 -3.94
CA LEU A 232 -10.14 12.25 -2.64
C LEU A 232 -10.76 11.42 -1.51
N SER A 233 -9.98 11.16 -0.49
CA SER A 233 -10.44 10.62 0.79
C SER A 233 -10.13 11.60 1.93
N LEU A 234 -10.99 11.58 2.94
CA LEU A 234 -10.82 12.37 4.14
C LEU A 234 -10.10 11.54 5.20
N THR A 235 -9.38 12.23 6.06
CA THR A 235 -8.72 11.61 7.20
C THR A 235 -9.73 11.24 8.29
N VAL A 236 -9.64 10.02 8.83
CA VAL A 236 -10.63 9.53 9.83
C VAL A 236 -10.52 10.24 11.18
N ASP A 237 -9.41 10.90 11.49
CA ASP A 237 -9.22 11.72 12.69
C ASP A 237 -10.17 12.93 12.74
N ILE A 238 -10.77 13.34 11.62
CA ILE A 238 -11.77 14.39 11.58
C ILE A 238 -13.01 14.04 12.44
N LEU A 239 -13.33 12.76 12.56
CA LEU A 239 -14.43 12.27 13.39
C LEU A 239 -14.15 12.50 14.90
N GLN A 240 -12.90 12.36 15.30
CA GLN A 240 -12.47 12.60 16.69
C GLN A 240 -12.41 14.10 17.03
N ASN A 241 -12.31 14.94 16.03
CA ASN A 241 -12.36 16.39 16.17
C ASN A 241 -13.80 16.95 16.10
N GLY A 242 -14.81 16.08 16.14
CA GLY A 242 -16.21 16.44 16.32
C GLY A 242 -17.06 16.39 15.06
N ALA A 243 -16.53 15.96 13.91
CA ALA A 243 -17.37 15.69 12.75
C ALA A 243 -18.33 14.53 13.00
N LYS A 244 -19.52 14.61 12.41
CA LYS A 244 -20.59 13.60 12.56
C LYS A 244 -20.97 13.05 11.19
N ILE A 245 -21.40 11.79 11.19
CA ILE A 245 -21.90 11.14 9.99
C ILE A 245 -23.42 10.93 10.14
N THR A 246 -24.16 11.30 9.10
CA THR A 246 -25.60 11.06 9.02
C THR A 246 -25.96 10.38 7.71
N THR A 247 -26.97 9.55 7.74
CA THR A 247 -27.59 9.02 6.52
C THR A 247 -28.21 10.15 5.71
N ILE A 248 -28.53 9.91 4.44
CA ILE A 248 -29.28 10.86 3.62
C ILE A 248 -30.65 11.18 4.20
N SER A 249 -31.25 10.25 4.97
CA SER A 249 -32.53 10.47 5.70
C SER A 249 -32.38 11.25 7.02
N GLY A 250 -31.15 11.63 7.40
CA GLY A 250 -30.88 12.41 8.63
C GLY A 250 -30.64 11.57 9.89
N THR A 251 -30.60 10.24 9.82
CA THR A 251 -30.27 9.39 10.96
C THR A 251 -28.77 9.41 11.22
N GLN A 252 -28.33 9.68 12.45
CA GLN A 252 -26.92 9.67 12.80
C GLN A 252 -26.35 8.23 12.77
N ILE A 253 -25.18 8.06 12.17
CA ILE A 253 -24.38 6.85 12.27
C ILE A 253 -23.39 7.05 13.42
N GLU A 254 -23.58 6.28 14.46
CA GLU A 254 -22.73 6.38 15.66
C GLU A 254 -21.33 5.83 15.35
N THR A 255 -20.31 6.58 15.79
CA THR A 255 -18.92 6.17 15.69
C THR A 255 -18.32 6.01 17.07
N THR A 256 -17.77 4.82 17.35
CA THR A 256 -17.05 4.54 18.59
C THR A 256 -15.56 4.43 18.33
N PRO A 257 -14.70 4.75 19.30
CA PRO A 257 -13.25 4.68 19.12
C PRO A 257 -12.73 3.30 18.69
N ASP A 258 -13.39 2.23 19.12
CA ASP A 258 -13.03 0.84 18.78
C ASP A 258 -13.68 0.34 17.48
N MET A 259 -14.50 1.15 16.81
CA MET A 259 -15.04 0.86 15.49
C MET A 259 -13.93 0.89 14.45
N THR A 260 -13.75 -0.21 13.71
CA THR A 260 -12.76 -0.26 12.63
C THR A 260 -13.24 0.50 11.38
N PRO A 261 -12.33 0.94 10.49
CA PRO A 261 -12.71 1.56 9.21
C PRO A 261 -13.67 0.66 8.41
N ASN A 262 -13.41 -0.65 8.35
CA ASN A 262 -14.28 -1.61 7.65
C ASN A 262 -15.69 -1.65 8.23
N LYS A 263 -15.85 -1.62 9.56
CA LYS A 263 -17.17 -1.61 10.21
C LYS A 263 -17.94 -0.34 9.89
N LEU A 264 -17.29 0.82 9.95
CA LEU A 264 -17.92 2.09 9.59
C LEU A 264 -18.33 2.12 8.11
N ALA A 265 -17.44 1.65 7.22
CA ALA A 265 -17.73 1.52 5.81
C ALA A 265 -18.95 0.62 5.53
N PHE A 266 -19.05 -0.49 6.27
CA PHE A 266 -20.20 -1.40 6.17
C PHE A 266 -21.51 -0.75 6.66
N GLU A 267 -21.49 0.01 7.75
CA GLU A 267 -22.69 0.73 8.23
C GLU A 267 -23.14 1.81 7.22
N ILE A 268 -22.21 2.53 6.60
CA ILE A 268 -22.54 3.48 5.52
C ILE A 268 -23.13 2.73 4.31
N ASN A 269 -22.56 1.58 3.95
CA ASN A 269 -23.07 0.77 2.84
C ASN A 269 -24.50 0.29 3.10
N LYS A 270 -24.80 -0.19 4.31
CA LYS A 270 -26.16 -0.57 4.72
C LYS A 270 -27.15 0.59 4.66
N ALA A 271 -26.69 1.81 4.91
CA ALA A 271 -27.51 3.02 4.86
C ALA A 271 -27.77 3.54 3.43
N GLY A 272 -27.35 2.79 2.41
CA GLY A 272 -27.57 3.13 0.99
C GLY A 272 -26.29 3.52 0.25
N GLY A 273 -25.12 3.26 0.81
CA GLY A 273 -23.81 3.43 0.17
C GLY A 273 -23.29 4.87 0.15
N THR A 274 -24.13 5.85 0.49
CA THR A 274 -23.76 7.28 0.62
C THR A 274 -24.26 7.82 1.94
N ALA A 275 -23.43 8.60 2.62
CA ALA A 275 -23.77 9.33 3.84
C ALA A 275 -23.34 10.79 3.73
N LEU A 276 -23.64 11.58 4.72
CA LEU A 276 -23.24 12.98 4.84
C LEU A 276 -22.28 13.14 6.02
N LEU A 277 -21.14 13.76 5.78
CA LEU A 277 -20.22 14.19 6.82
C LEU A 277 -20.52 15.64 7.17
N ASP A 278 -20.86 15.90 8.43
CA ASP A 278 -21.02 17.23 8.98
C ASP A 278 -19.81 17.59 9.85
N ALA A 279 -18.99 18.49 9.36
CA ALA A 279 -17.82 19.04 10.03
C ALA A 279 -18.02 20.51 10.48
N THR A 280 -19.26 21.04 10.39
CA THR A 280 -19.55 22.46 10.69
C THR A 280 -19.35 22.82 12.16
N SER A 281 -19.42 21.86 13.06
CA SER A 281 -19.25 22.08 14.50
C SER A 281 -17.80 21.90 15.00
N ILE A 282 -16.85 21.61 14.12
CA ILE A 282 -15.43 21.46 14.50
C ILE A 282 -14.85 22.79 14.98
N HIS A 283 -14.06 22.72 16.05
CA HIS A 283 -13.45 23.93 16.63
C HIS A 283 -12.49 24.60 15.64
N LYS A 284 -12.45 25.94 15.65
CA LYS A 284 -11.65 26.74 14.70
C LYS A 284 -10.17 26.36 14.63
N SER A 285 -9.54 26.03 15.77
CA SER A 285 -8.14 25.60 15.79
C SER A 285 -7.89 24.28 15.06
N ALA A 286 -8.88 23.37 15.05
CA ALA A 286 -8.82 22.14 14.27
C ALA A 286 -9.05 22.40 12.78
N ILE A 287 -9.92 23.38 12.43
CA ILE A 287 -10.14 23.77 11.03
C ILE A 287 -8.86 24.24 10.35
N GLU A 288 -8.04 25.03 11.06
CA GLU A 288 -6.73 25.50 10.55
C GLU A 288 -5.80 24.35 10.21
N TRP A 289 -5.84 23.29 11.01
CA TRP A 289 -5.08 22.07 10.76
C TRP A 289 -5.51 21.34 9.48
N TYR A 290 -6.79 21.38 9.14
CA TYR A 290 -7.34 20.79 7.91
C TYR A 290 -7.38 21.75 6.72
N SER A 291 -6.67 22.86 6.74
CA SER A 291 -6.71 23.88 5.67
C SER A 291 -6.41 23.31 4.27
N GLY A 292 -5.42 22.44 4.16
CA GLY A 292 -5.09 21.75 2.91
C GLY A 292 -6.20 20.80 2.45
N LEU A 293 -6.79 20.03 3.36
CA LEU A 293 -7.91 19.15 3.06
C LEU A 293 -9.16 19.93 2.64
N ARG A 294 -9.49 21.02 3.37
CA ARG A 294 -10.58 21.95 3.04
C ARG A 294 -10.44 22.47 1.60
N ARG A 295 -9.22 22.91 1.24
CA ARG A 295 -8.90 23.40 -0.09
C ARG A 295 -9.10 22.30 -1.14
N ALA A 296 -8.58 21.09 -0.90
CA ALA A 296 -8.67 19.97 -1.82
C ALA A 296 -10.13 19.55 -2.07
N VAL A 297 -10.98 19.52 -1.04
CA VAL A 297 -12.41 19.26 -1.16
C VAL A 297 -13.09 20.35 -1.99
N LYS A 298 -12.84 21.62 -1.66
CA LYS A 298 -13.46 22.76 -2.34
C LYS A 298 -13.10 22.84 -3.82
N GLU A 299 -11.85 22.56 -4.17
CA GLU A 299 -11.39 22.59 -5.58
C GLU A 299 -12.02 21.47 -6.42
N ARG A 300 -12.34 20.31 -5.82
CA ARG A 300 -12.91 19.17 -6.55
C ARG A 300 -14.43 19.11 -6.56
N THR A 301 -15.07 19.62 -5.52
CA THR A 301 -16.53 19.49 -5.35
C THR A 301 -17.27 20.82 -5.41
N GLY A 302 -16.57 21.95 -5.27
CA GLY A 302 -17.17 23.27 -5.08
C GLY A 302 -17.73 23.49 -3.66
N LEU A 303 -17.72 22.46 -2.77
CA LEU A 303 -18.32 22.50 -1.43
C LEU A 303 -17.25 22.85 -0.39
N ASP A 304 -17.63 23.62 0.62
CA ASP A 304 -16.79 23.88 1.78
C ASP A 304 -17.24 23.00 2.96
N MET A 305 -16.43 21.99 3.30
CA MET A 305 -16.77 20.96 4.29
C MET A 305 -16.98 21.49 5.71
N PHE A 306 -16.54 22.73 6.02
CA PHE A 306 -16.75 23.36 7.31
C PHE A 306 -17.91 24.36 7.31
N GLU A 307 -18.55 24.61 6.18
CA GLU A 307 -19.72 25.48 6.04
C GLU A 307 -21.01 24.69 5.82
N GLN A 308 -20.89 23.45 5.29
CA GLN A 308 -22.02 22.57 5.03
C GLN A 308 -21.61 21.10 5.07
N SER A 309 -22.58 20.21 5.26
CA SER A 309 -22.36 18.76 5.16
C SER A 309 -21.99 18.38 3.73
N ILE A 310 -21.06 17.43 3.59
CA ILE A 310 -20.58 16.94 2.30
C ILE A 310 -20.88 15.45 2.13
N PRO A 311 -21.16 14.98 0.91
CA PRO A 311 -21.38 13.56 0.68
C PRO A 311 -20.09 12.77 0.83
N ILE A 312 -20.21 11.58 1.42
CA ILE A 312 -19.14 10.60 1.56
C ILE A 312 -19.65 9.21 1.16
N CYS A 313 -18.76 8.37 0.69
CA CYS A 313 -19.05 6.97 0.38
C CYS A 313 -17.86 6.07 0.75
N PRO A 314 -18.09 4.80 1.09
CA PRO A 314 -17.01 3.83 1.25
C PRO A 314 -16.33 3.52 -0.08
N ARG A 315 -15.00 3.38 -0.05
CA ARG A 315 -14.21 2.89 -1.18
C ARG A 315 -13.14 1.95 -0.69
N ILE A 316 -12.76 0.98 -1.53
CA ILE A 316 -11.63 0.12 -1.24
C ILE A 316 -10.37 0.97 -1.20
N GLU A 317 -9.63 0.84 -0.09
CA GLU A 317 -8.38 1.55 0.13
C GLU A 317 -7.20 0.67 -0.22
N GLN A 318 -7.23 -0.59 0.23
CA GLN A 318 -6.13 -1.53 0.05
C GLN A 318 -6.61 -2.98 0.09
N THR A 319 -5.94 -3.85 -0.66
CA THR A 319 -6.01 -5.30 -0.47
C THR A 319 -5.04 -5.72 0.65
N ILE A 320 -5.42 -6.72 1.45
CA ILE A 320 -4.64 -7.15 2.62
C ILE A 320 -3.76 -8.36 2.25
N GLY A 321 -4.24 -9.18 1.33
CA GLY A 321 -3.52 -10.33 0.82
C GLY A 321 -2.39 -9.98 -0.14
N GLY A 322 -1.52 -10.94 -0.38
CA GLY A 322 -0.36 -10.80 -1.26
C GLY A 322 0.64 -11.92 -1.08
N LEU A 323 1.91 -11.65 -1.31
CA LEU A 323 3.00 -12.58 -1.11
C LEU A 323 3.18 -12.89 0.38
N PRO A 324 3.08 -14.16 0.82
CA PRO A 324 3.27 -14.52 2.21
C PRO A 324 4.73 -14.28 2.61
N VAL A 325 4.94 -13.51 3.67
CA VAL A 325 6.27 -13.16 4.16
C VAL A 325 6.44 -13.46 5.64
N ASP A 326 7.66 -13.75 6.05
CA ASP A 326 8.05 -13.85 7.46
C ASP A 326 8.42 -12.47 8.06
N GLU A 327 8.88 -12.47 9.31
CA GLU A 327 9.29 -11.26 10.04
C GLU A 327 10.39 -10.45 9.37
N HIS A 328 11.16 -11.08 8.48
CA HIS A 328 12.24 -10.47 7.71
C HIS A 328 11.81 -10.04 6.30
N GLY A 329 10.54 -10.19 5.94
CA GLY A 329 10.04 -9.91 4.60
C GLY A 329 10.43 -10.94 3.54
N ARG A 330 10.97 -12.12 3.90
CA ARG A 330 11.32 -13.19 2.95
C ARG A 330 10.03 -13.86 2.44
N VAL A 331 9.89 -14.01 1.13
CA VAL A 331 8.74 -14.70 0.54
C VAL A 331 8.81 -16.19 0.85
N VAL A 332 7.88 -16.67 1.67
CA VAL A 332 7.84 -18.05 2.16
C VAL A 332 7.04 -18.95 1.22
N LYS A 333 7.37 -20.25 1.25
CA LYS A 333 6.74 -21.30 0.45
C LYS A 333 5.97 -22.27 1.34
N GLY A 334 4.80 -22.68 0.85
CA GLY A 334 4.05 -23.79 1.41
C GLY A 334 3.81 -23.69 2.91
N ASN A 335 4.54 -24.46 3.68
CA ASN A 335 4.39 -24.61 5.13
C ASN A 335 5.34 -23.72 5.97
N TRP A 336 5.80 -22.59 5.45
CA TRP A 336 6.68 -21.62 6.13
C TRP A 336 8.13 -22.08 6.43
N ASN A 337 8.46 -23.32 6.12
CA ASN A 337 9.80 -23.86 6.42
C ASN A 337 10.84 -23.52 5.36
N THR A 338 10.42 -23.06 4.21
CA THR A 338 11.29 -22.68 3.09
C THR A 338 10.86 -21.36 2.50
N TRP A 339 11.78 -20.64 1.91
CA TRP A 339 11.52 -19.39 1.25
C TRP A 339 12.02 -19.38 -0.19
N PHE A 340 11.51 -18.49 -1.01
CA PHE A 340 11.99 -18.27 -2.37
C PHE A 340 13.30 -17.49 -2.27
N THR A 341 14.43 -18.19 -2.42
CA THR A 341 15.75 -17.66 -2.10
C THR A 341 16.06 -16.36 -2.86
N GLY A 342 16.34 -15.31 -2.11
CA GLY A 342 16.60 -13.96 -2.68
C GLY A 342 15.36 -13.15 -3.01
N LEU A 343 14.13 -13.67 -2.82
CA LEU A 343 12.91 -12.92 -3.02
C LEU A 343 12.35 -12.42 -1.68
N TYR A 344 12.07 -11.13 -1.63
CA TYR A 344 11.45 -10.44 -0.49
C TYR A 344 10.20 -9.70 -0.94
N SER A 345 9.33 -9.37 0.00
CA SER A 345 8.22 -8.46 -0.25
C SER A 345 7.93 -7.60 0.98
N ALA A 346 7.38 -6.39 0.75
CA ALA A 346 6.97 -5.46 1.78
C ALA A 346 5.81 -4.57 1.27
N GLY A 347 5.09 -3.93 2.19
CA GLY A 347 3.98 -3.05 1.85
C GLY A 347 2.79 -3.77 1.26
N GLY A 348 2.06 -3.11 0.36
CA GLY A 348 0.80 -3.61 -0.21
C GLY A 348 0.91 -4.91 -1.00
N ALA A 349 2.06 -5.23 -1.57
CA ALA A 349 2.31 -6.50 -2.25
C ALA A 349 2.54 -7.68 -1.29
N SER A 350 2.77 -7.42 -0.01
CA SER A 350 3.08 -8.46 0.98
C SER A 350 1.87 -8.86 1.83
N CYS A 351 1.85 -10.10 2.27
CA CYS A 351 0.95 -10.60 3.30
C CYS A 351 1.76 -11.12 4.48
N SER A 352 2.06 -10.24 5.44
CA SER A 352 2.79 -10.58 6.65
C SER A 352 1.91 -11.23 7.73
N GLY A 353 0.60 -11.08 7.60
CA GLY A 353 -0.37 -11.47 8.64
C GLY A 353 -0.57 -10.41 9.72
N LEU A 354 -0.01 -9.21 9.58
CA LEU A 354 -0.19 -8.12 10.55
C LEU A 354 -1.66 -7.75 10.75
N ASN A 355 -2.42 -7.64 9.68
CA ASN A 355 -3.72 -6.98 9.67
C ASN A 355 -4.92 -7.94 9.79
N GLY A 356 -4.73 -9.26 9.68
CA GLY A 356 -5.86 -10.20 9.67
C GLY A 356 -6.90 -9.83 8.61
N THR A 357 -8.16 -9.63 9.01
CA THR A 357 -9.25 -9.29 8.08
C THR A 357 -9.41 -7.80 7.81
N GLY A 358 -8.76 -6.91 8.57
CA GLY A 358 -8.98 -5.46 8.47
C GLY A 358 -7.85 -4.62 9.04
N ILE A 359 -7.63 -3.48 8.44
CA ILE A 359 -6.60 -2.53 8.84
C ILE A 359 -7.22 -1.47 9.77
N ILE A 360 -6.67 -1.29 10.97
CA ILE A 360 -7.02 -0.17 11.83
C ILE A 360 -6.23 1.09 11.43
N ALA A 361 -6.76 2.28 11.77
CA ALA A 361 -6.22 3.55 11.29
C ALA A 361 -4.71 3.69 11.55
N GLY A 362 -3.95 3.98 10.49
CA GLY A 362 -2.51 4.22 10.55
C GLY A 362 -1.61 2.98 10.56
N ASN A 363 -2.15 1.77 10.71
CA ASN A 363 -1.36 0.53 10.69
C ASN A 363 -0.75 0.23 9.30
N ARG A 364 -1.37 0.72 8.23
CA ARG A 364 -0.81 0.59 6.89
C ARG A 364 0.57 1.21 6.80
N LEU A 365 0.71 2.51 7.10
CA LEU A 365 2.00 3.19 7.06
C LEU A 365 3.01 2.60 8.04
N MET A 366 2.54 2.08 9.18
CA MET A 366 3.40 1.33 10.10
C MET A 366 3.98 0.10 9.41
N GLU A 367 3.16 -0.71 8.73
CA GLU A 367 3.63 -1.90 8.02
C GLU A 367 4.58 -1.54 6.87
N ASP A 368 4.26 -0.51 6.09
CA ASP A 368 5.11 -0.06 4.99
C ASP A 368 6.52 0.33 5.49
N LEU A 369 6.59 1.10 6.57
CA LEU A 369 7.86 1.54 7.14
C LEU A 369 8.64 0.40 7.80
N VAL A 370 7.99 -0.35 8.69
CA VAL A 370 8.68 -1.40 9.45
C VAL A 370 8.94 -2.62 8.58
N GLY A 371 7.95 -3.07 7.81
CA GLY A 371 8.08 -4.20 6.88
C GLY A 371 9.13 -3.93 5.80
N GLY A 372 9.09 -2.74 5.18
CA GLY A 372 10.12 -2.31 4.23
C GLY A 372 11.51 -2.30 4.84
N SER A 373 11.66 -1.75 6.04
CA SER A 373 12.94 -1.75 6.76
C SER A 373 13.46 -3.16 7.05
N CYS A 374 12.60 -4.04 7.53
CA CYS A 374 12.98 -5.43 7.83
C CYS A 374 13.44 -6.18 6.58
N ALA A 375 12.69 -6.06 5.47
CA ALA A 375 13.03 -6.69 4.21
C ALA A 375 14.38 -6.17 3.66
N GLY A 376 14.56 -4.85 3.63
CA GLY A 376 15.79 -4.22 3.13
C GLY A 376 17.02 -4.57 3.98
N MET A 377 16.91 -4.46 5.30
CA MET A 377 18.00 -4.78 6.22
C MET A 377 18.42 -6.24 6.11
N HIS A 378 17.43 -7.16 6.09
CA HIS A 378 17.75 -8.58 5.96
C HIS A 378 18.35 -8.89 4.59
N ALA A 379 17.80 -8.35 3.49
CA ALA A 379 18.36 -8.52 2.15
C ALA A 379 19.81 -8.02 2.08
N GLY A 380 20.09 -6.80 2.56
CA GLY A 380 21.42 -6.22 2.59
C GLY A 380 22.45 -7.04 3.38
N LYS A 381 22.04 -7.62 4.52
CA LYS A 381 22.90 -8.54 5.29
C LYS A 381 23.10 -9.88 4.56
N TRP A 382 22.03 -10.42 3.99
CA TRP A 382 22.06 -11.74 3.36
C TRP A 382 22.95 -11.79 2.12
N ILE A 383 22.98 -10.72 1.29
CA ILE A 383 23.77 -10.67 0.05
C ILE A 383 25.28 -10.62 0.26
N LYS A 384 25.78 -10.20 1.46
CA LYS A 384 27.22 -9.97 1.74
C LYS A 384 28.10 -11.17 1.39
N ASN A 385 27.57 -12.40 1.55
CA ASN A 385 28.28 -13.64 1.28
C ASN A 385 27.70 -14.40 0.08
N LYS A 386 27.05 -13.67 -0.85
CA LYS A 386 26.44 -14.28 -2.04
C LYS A 386 27.10 -13.78 -3.32
N ASN A 387 27.31 -14.71 -4.23
CA ASN A 387 27.71 -14.41 -5.60
C ASN A 387 26.46 -14.24 -6.46
N PHE A 388 26.60 -13.54 -7.57
CA PHE A 388 25.58 -13.51 -8.61
C PHE A 388 25.35 -14.91 -9.17
N SER A 389 24.11 -15.27 -9.40
CA SER A 389 23.72 -16.52 -10.06
C SER A 389 24.01 -16.44 -11.57
N GLY A 390 23.99 -17.59 -12.25
CA GLY A 390 24.11 -17.64 -13.70
C GLY A 390 22.98 -16.85 -14.40
N THR A 391 23.27 -16.32 -15.58
CA THR A 391 22.35 -15.43 -16.34
C THR A 391 21.41 -16.17 -17.28
N GLN A 392 21.48 -17.51 -17.38
CA GLN A 392 20.70 -18.27 -18.34
C GLN A 392 19.19 -18.05 -18.20
N SER A 393 18.64 -18.21 -16.99
CA SER A 393 17.21 -18.01 -16.74
C SER A 393 16.76 -16.57 -17.00
N LEU A 394 17.64 -15.60 -16.75
CA LEU A 394 17.36 -14.21 -17.02
C LEU A 394 17.34 -13.90 -18.53
N ASN A 395 18.22 -14.54 -19.32
CA ASN A 395 18.21 -14.43 -20.78
C ASN A 395 16.98 -15.12 -21.39
N GLU A 396 16.56 -16.26 -20.85
CA GLU A 396 15.32 -16.93 -21.26
C GLU A 396 14.09 -16.05 -20.98
N ALA A 397 14.02 -15.42 -19.80
CA ALA A 397 12.97 -14.47 -19.45
C ALA A 397 12.97 -13.23 -20.36
N LEU A 398 14.15 -12.69 -20.71
CA LEU A 398 14.30 -11.59 -21.67
C LEU A 398 13.75 -11.97 -23.05
N PHE A 399 14.09 -13.16 -23.52
CA PHE A 399 13.62 -13.64 -24.83
C PHE A 399 12.10 -13.78 -24.84
N SER A 400 11.50 -14.35 -23.78
CA SER A 400 10.05 -14.47 -23.63
C SER A 400 9.36 -13.10 -23.62
N ALA A 401 9.86 -12.16 -22.82
CA ALA A 401 9.29 -10.82 -22.74
C ALA A 401 9.34 -10.06 -24.08
N ASN A 402 10.45 -10.16 -24.81
CA ASN A 402 10.54 -9.57 -26.15
C ASN A 402 9.57 -10.20 -27.15
N ALA A 403 9.36 -11.52 -27.09
CA ALA A 403 8.40 -12.22 -27.93
C ALA A 403 6.95 -11.77 -27.63
N GLU A 404 6.58 -11.70 -26.35
CA GLU A 404 5.24 -11.21 -25.92
C GLU A 404 4.97 -9.77 -26.39
N ILE A 405 5.93 -8.87 -26.23
CA ILE A 405 5.78 -7.48 -26.68
C ILE A 405 5.65 -7.43 -28.21
N SER A 406 6.44 -8.20 -28.93
CA SER A 406 6.38 -8.26 -30.40
C SER A 406 5.02 -8.78 -30.88
N ASP A 407 4.48 -9.78 -30.21
CA ASP A 407 3.13 -10.32 -30.49
C ASP A 407 2.04 -9.28 -30.17
N MET A 408 2.14 -8.58 -29.05
CA MET A 408 1.19 -7.50 -28.71
C MET A 408 1.21 -6.39 -29.78
N ILE A 409 2.37 -5.95 -30.23
CA ILE A 409 2.51 -4.92 -31.28
C ILE A 409 1.92 -5.42 -32.60
N SER A 410 2.20 -6.64 -33.01
CA SER A 410 1.68 -7.22 -34.24
C SER A 410 0.17 -7.35 -34.22
N ASN A 411 -0.41 -7.75 -33.09
CA ASN A 411 -1.86 -7.89 -32.89
C ASN A 411 -2.58 -6.55 -32.73
N ALA A 412 -1.92 -5.49 -32.29
CA ALA A 412 -2.51 -4.15 -32.17
C ALA A 412 -2.97 -3.56 -33.51
N ASN A 413 -2.45 -4.05 -34.64
CA ASN A 413 -2.84 -3.63 -35.98
C ASN A 413 -4.11 -4.33 -36.51
N THR A 414 -4.70 -5.26 -35.76
CA THR A 414 -5.99 -5.86 -36.13
C THR A 414 -7.11 -4.94 -35.64
N ASN A 415 -8.19 -4.81 -36.45
CA ASN A 415 -9.35 -3.91 -36.25
C ASN A 415 -10.13 -4.17 -34.94
N ASN A 416 -9.48 -4.13 -33.81
CA ASN A 416 -10.15 -4.30 -32.52
C ASN A 416 -10.74 -2.95 -32.07
N THR A 417 -12.07 -2.85 -32.02
CA THR A 417 -12.83 -1.61 -31.80
C THR A 417 -12.99 -1.26 -30.30
N SER A 418 -12.55 -2.13 -29.38
CA SER A 418 -12.72 -1.91 -27.95
C SER A 418 -11.62 -1.00 -27.41
N SER A 419 -11.97 0.14 -26.81
CA SER A 419 -11.02 1.01 -26.14
C SER A 419 -10.58 0.42 -24.78
N ILE A 420 -9.36 0.65 -24.38
CA ILE A 420 -8.84 0.25 -23.05
C ILE A 420 -9.72 0.80 -21.92
N SER A 421 -10.23 2.04 -22.05
CA SER A 421 -11.14 2.64 -21.08
C SER A 421 -12.46 1.87 -20.95
N SER A 422 -13.02 1.39 -22.06
CA SER A 422 -14.23 0.55 -22.06
C SER A 422 -14.00 -0.78 -21.35
N ILE A 423 -12.85 -1.42 -21.61
CA ILE A 423 -12.49 -2.69 -20.96
C ILE A 423 -12.32 -2.48 -19.44
N LYS A 424 -11.56 -1.46 -19.04
CA LYS A 424 -11.37 -1.10 -17.62
C LYS A 424 -12.71 -0.81 -16.93
N SER A 425 -13.60 -0.04 -17.55
CA SER A 425 -14.91 0.26 -16.97
C SER A 425 -15.77 -0.98 -16.78
N LYS A 426 -15.77 -1.91 -17.72
CA LYS A 426 -16.48 -3.20 -17.60
C LYS A 426 -15.90 -4.02 -16.45
N LEU A 427 -14.57 -4.10 -16.34
CA LEU A 427 -13.88 -4.78 -15.26
C LEU A 427 -14.27 -4.20 -13.91
N TRP A 428 -14.10 -2.89 -13.70
CA TRP A 428 -14.42 -2.22 -12.44
C TRP A 428 -15.89 -2.40 -12.04
N ASN A 429 -16.82 -2.24 -12.97
CA ASN A 429 -18.25 -2.45 -12.71
C ASN A 429 -18.52 -3.89 -12.27
N SER A 430 -17.92 -4.86 -12.95
CA SER A 430 -18.09 -6.27 -12.60
C SER A 430 -17.50 -6.61 -11.23
N ILE A 431 -16.28 -6.18 -10.97
CA ILE A 431 -15.60 -6.46 -9.70
C ILE A 431 -16.32 -5.75 -8.56
N THR A 432 -16.68 -4.48 -8.70
CA THR A 432 -17.41 -3.72 -7.67
C THR A 432 -18.76 -4.34 -7.33
N SER A 433 -19.50 -4.81 -8.34
CA SER A 433 -20.83 -5.39 -8.13
C SER A 433 -20.77 -6.80 -7.51
N ASN A 434 -19.75 -7.59 -7.82
CA ASN A 434 -19.69 -9.00 -7.45
C ASN A 434 -18.70 -9.32 -6.32
N MET A 435 -17.75 -8.41 -6.06
CA MET A 435 -16.67 -8.58 -5.07
C MET A 435 -16.59 -7.39 -4.09
N GLY A 436 -17.75 -6.82 -3.75
CA GLY A 436 -17.89 -5.75 -2.77
C GLY A 436 -17.95 -6.24 -1.32
N PHE A 437 -18.77 -5.58 -0.49
CA PHE A 437 -19.00 -5.95 0.92
C PHE A 437 -19.65 -7.33 1.06
N GLU A 438 -20.62 -7.64 0.21
CA GLU A 438 -21.30 -8.92 0.18
C GLU A 438 -20.87 -9.69 -1.08
N ARG A 439 -20.55 -10.96 -0.91
CA ARG A 439 -20.10 -11.82 -2.00
C ARG A 439 -20.95 -13.07 -2.03
N SER A 440 -21.42 -13.44 -3.20
CA SER A 440 -22.16 -14.68 -3.45
C SER A 440 -21.41 -15.57 -4.41
N SER A 441 -21.66 -16.87 -4.35
CA SER A 441 -21.09 -17.83 -5.30
C SER A 441 -21.44 -17.48 -6.76
N GLU A 442 -22.65 -17.02 -7.01
CA GLU A 442 -23.08 -16.57 -8.35
C GLU A 442 -22.34 -15.33 -8.81
N GLY A 443 -22.20 -14.31 -7.92
CA GLY A 443 -21.45 -13.08 -8.22
C GLY A 443 -19.99 -13.36 -8.55
N LEU A 444 -19.31 -14.19 -7.75
CA LEU A 444 -17.93 -14.58 -8.01
C LEU A 444 -17.75 -15.32 -9.34
N GLN A 445 -18.68 -16.23 -9.69
CA GLN A 445 -18.65 -16.92 -10.98
C GLN A 445 -18.89 -15.96 -12.15
N ASN A 446 -19.76 -14.96 -11.98
CA ASN A 446 -20.00 -13.94 -13.01
C ASN A 446 -18.76 -13.04 -13.20
N ALA A 447 -18.10 -12.63 -12.13
CA ALA A 447 -16.84 -11.89 -12.21
C ALA A 447 -15.77 -12.71 -12.96
N ALA A 448 -15.58 -13.98 -12.61
CA ALA A 448 -14.62 -14.87 -13.27
C ALA A 448 -14.86 -14.96 -14.78
N LYS A 449 -16.11 -15.16 -15.22
CA LYS A 449 -16.46 -15.21 -16.65
C LYS A 449 -16.14 -13.93 -17.41
N ILE A 450 -16.26 -12.76 -16.76
CA ILE A 450 -15.93 -11.47 -17.38
C ILE A 450 -14.42 -11.28 -17.49
N LEU A 451 -13.66 -11.80 -16.53
CA LEU A 451 -12.19 -11.77 -16.55
C LEU A 451 -11.58 -12.70 -17.61
N GLU A 452 -12.26 -13.79 -17.96
CA GLU A 452 -11.83 -14.76 -18.98
C GLU A 452 -12.08 -14.29 -20.42
N ASN A 453 -12.98 -13.32 -20.63
CA ASN A 453 -13.38 -12.78 -21.94
C ASN A 453 -12.76 -11.41 -22.24
#